data_027e2aba88782881bf8f265dfd13b64e
#
_entry.id   027e2aba88782881bf8f265dfd13b64e
#
_cell.length_a   1.000
_cell.length_b   1.000
_cell.length_c   1.000
_cell.angle_alpha   90.00
_cell.angle_beta   90.00
_cell.angle_gamma   90.00
#
_symmetry.space_group_name_H-M   'P 1'
#
loop_
_entity.id
_entity.type
_entity.pdbx_description
1 polymer ?
#
loop_
_entity_poly.entity_id
_entity_poly.type
_entity_poly.pdbx_seq_one_letter_code
_entity_poly.pdbx_strand_id
1 'polypeptide(L)'
;MDIARPEFKQQKRRRQIIWSAVGVVVLAAATVGVTRLKPAAPEVERSTVWSDTVKRGPMLRQVRGLGSLIPSQEFTRQIPAETEATIVRILKLPGSQVKPDTILLEMSNPQVEQAAVDAKLQLKAAEAEYQSLRVTLQSNLMNQKAGAATVNSDYTQAKLQADTDKALYDLGVISGLAYKNSKSKSDELTTRNSIEDERLDINQKAIETQMAQQQAKVDEVRTLAGLKEKQLEALRVRAGIEGVLVDLPLQVGQHVTPGTMLAKVVQPDHLIAELKIAETQARDVQIGQPALVDTHNGTASGTVTRVDPAVQNGTVTVDVKLTGELPKGARPDLSVDGTIDLEKLDDVLYVGRPAFGQENSTISLFKLDSDGKGAVRVPVKVGRASVNAIQVIEGLHEGDTVILSDMSRNDNTDRIRLD
;
A
#
# COMPACT_ATOMS: atom_id res chain seq x y z
N MET A 1 98.63 -80.80 9.46
CA MET A 1 98.58 -80.01 8.21
C MET A 1 97.17 -79.96 7.75
N ASP A 2 96.55 -78.88 8.01
CA ASP A 2 95.12 -78.67 7.70
C ASP A 2 94.98 -77.61 6.60
N ILE A 3 94.48 -78.02 5.47
CA ILE A 3 94.36 -77.14 4.29
C ILE A 3 92.89 -76.61 4.28
N ALA A 4 92.77 -75.38 4.61
CA ALA A 4 91.47 -74.69 4.54
C ALA A 4 91.08 -74.48 3.06
N ARG A 5 89.92 -74.99 2.67
CA ARG A 5 89.29 -74.73 1.36
C ARG A 5 88.47 -73.43 1.37
N PRO A 6 88.74 -72.40 0.54
CA PRO A 6 88.09 -71.08 0.57
C PRO A 6 86.78 -71.00 -0.23
N GLU A 7 86.29 -72.02 -0.86
CA GLU A 7 85.19 -71.91 -1.82
C GLU A 7 83.74 -71.89 -1.24
N PHE A 8 83.54 -72.35 -0.04
CA PHE A 8 82.17 -72.42 0.54
C PHE A 8 81.61 -71.12 1.07
N LYS A 9 82.41 -70.08 1.32
CA LYS A 9 81.91 -68.78 1.84
C LYS A 9 81.37 -67.87 0.73
N GLN A 10 81.79 -67.99 -0.53
CA GLN A 10 81.30 -67.14 -1.62
C GLN A 10 79.92 -67.59 -2.14
N GLN A 11 79.62 -68.87 -2.16
CA GLN A 11 78.30 -69.38 -2.59
C GLN A 11 77.20 -69.06 -1.59
N LYS A 12 77.47 -69.04 -0.29
CA LYS A 12 76.50 -68.65 0.73
C LYS A 12 76.16 -67.15 0.64
N ARG A 13 77.13 -66.29 0.43
CA ARG A 13 76.95 -64.86 0.23
C ARG A 13 76.16 -64.53 -1.06
N ARG A 14 76.42 -65.18 -2.17
CA ARG A 14 75.67 -65.02 -3.41
C ARG A 14 74.20 -65.47 -3.26
N ARG A 15 73.93 -66.57 -2.58
CA ARG A 15 72.56 -67.04 -2.29
C ARG A 15 71.85 -66.09 -1.37
N GLN A 16 72.50 -65.50 -0.37
CA GLN A 16 71.88 -64.53 0.54
C GLN A 16 71.53 -63.20 -0.21
N ILE A 17 72.46 -62.76 -1.12
CA ILE A 17 72.17 -61.54 -1.93
C ILE A 17 71.05 -61.80 -2.93
N ILE A 18 70.94 -62.97 -3.53
CA ILE A 18 69.86 -63.31 -4.45
C ILE A 18 68.52 -63.39 -3.70
N TRP A 19 68.50 -64.01 -2.54
CA TRP A 19 67.27 -64.08 -1.72
C TRP A 19 66.84 -62.69 -1.14
N SER A 20 67.82 -61.86 -0.78
CA SER A 20 67.52 -60.48 -0.37
C SER A 20 67.01 -59.60 -1.54
N ALA A 21 67.58 -59.75 -2.74
CA ALA A 21 67.11 -59.06 -3.95
C ALA A 21 65.74 -59.54 -4.38
N VAL A 22 65.44 -60.85 -4.29
CA VAL A 22 64.07 -61.37 -4.52
C VAL A 22 63.06 -60.82 -3.46
N GLY A 23 63.50 -60.77 -2.19
CA GLY A 23 62.67 -60.16 -1.13
C GLY A 23 62.36 -58.70 -1.37
N VAL A 24 63.31 -57.88 -1.83
CA VAL A 24 63.10 -56.47 -2.19
C VAL A 24 62.19 -56.33 -3.41
N VAL A 25 62.28 -57.16 -4.41
CA VAL A 25 61.44 -57.16 -5.60
C VAL A 25 59.99 -57.55 -5.23
N VAL A 26 59.81 -58.56 -4.37
CA VAL A 26 58.51 -58.97 -3.88
C VAL A 26 57.88 -57.87 -3.02
N LEU A 27 58.65 -57.20 -2.15
CA LEU A 27 58.18 -56.04 -1.36
C LEU A 27 57.85 -54.87 -2.28
N ALA A 28 58.66 -54.59 -3.27
CA ALA A 28 58.33 -53.50 -4.27
C ALA A 28 57.11 -53.86 -5.10
N ALA A 29 56.96 -55.12 -5.53
CA ALA A 29 55.78 -55.59 -6.22
C ALA A 29 54.48 -55.52 -5.30
N ALA A 30 54.60 -55.87 -4.03
CA ALA A 30 53.50 -55.76 -3.05
C ALA A 30 53.15 -54.31 -2.74
N THR A 31 54.18 -53.45 -2.59
CA THR A 31 53.88 -51.99 -2.40
C THR A 31 53.21 -51.35 -3.63
N VAL A 32 53.66 -51.67 -4.86
CA VAL A 32 53.02 -51.24 -6.10
C VAL A 32 51.62 -51.85 -6.23
N GLY A 33 51.43 -53.10 -5.81
CA GLY A 33 50.06 -53.71 -5.75
C GLY A 33 49.14 -53.00 -4.76
N VAL A 34 49.64 -52.71 -3.57
CA VAL A 34 48.80 -51.98 -2.53
C VAL A 34 48.52 -50.54 -2.93
N THR A 35 49.51 -49.87 -3.56
CA THR A 35 49.26 -48.47 -4.02
C THR A 35 48.33 -48.37 -5.24
N ARG A 36 48.13 -49.49 -5.97
CA ARG A 36 47.12 -49.55 -7.06
C ARG A 36 45.74 -50.03 -6.61
N LEU A 37 45.58 -50.48 -5.36
CA LEU A 37 44.28 -50.76 -4.79
C LEU A 37 43.56 -49.43 -4.55
N LYS A 38 42.42 -49.22 -5.26
CA LYS A 38 41.56 -48.09 -4.96
C LYS A 38 41.09 -48.21 -3.50
N PRO A 39 41.09 -47.09 -2.73
CA PRO A 39 40.57 -47.11 -1.36
C PRO A 39 39.15 -47.67 -1.36
N ALA A 40 38.83 -48.48 -0.37
CA ALA A 40 37.50 -49.02 -0.22
C ALA A 40 36.49 -47.86 -0.15
N ALA A 41 35.42 -47.91 -0.96
CA ALA A 41 34.39 -46.88 -0.97
C ALA A 41 33.79 -46.79 0.46
N PRO A 42 33.69 -45.59 1.01
CA PRO A 42 33.08 -45.39 2.33
C PRO A 42 31.63 -45.87 2.31
N GLU A 43 31.23 -46.48 3.40
CA GLU A 43 29.89 -47.04 3.60
C GLU A 43 28.98 -46.01 4.22
N VAL A 44 27.78 -45.82 3.66
CA VAL A 44 26.78 -44.83 4.09
C VAL A 44 25.49 -45.56 4.31
N GLU A 45 24.86 -45.36 5.46
CA GLU A 45 23.55 -45.93 5.80
C GLU A 45 22.49 -45.41 4.84
N ARG A 46 21.78 -46.28 4.14
CA ARG A 46 20.68 -45.94 3.21
C ARG A 46 19.52 -45.19 3.88
N SER A 47 19.29 -45.44 5.16
CA SER A 47 18.26 -44.77 5.95
C SER A 47 18.50 -43.28 6.14
N THR A 48 19.76 -42.82 6.04
CA THR A 48 20.14 -41.40 6.21
C THR A 48 20.18 -40.63 4.91
N VAL A 49 19.98 -41.31 3.78
CA VAL A 49 20.14 -40.75 2.44
C VAL A 49 18.78 -40.50 1.81
N TRP A 50 18.54 -39.25 1.49
CA TRP A 50 17.38 -38.86 0.68
C TRP A 50 17.77 -38.85 -0.80
N SER A 51 17.04 -39.61 -1.63
CA SER A 51 17.27 -39.73 -3.07
C SER A 51 16.00 -39.43 -3.84
N ASP A 52 16.14 -38.90 -5.06
CA ASP A 52 15.01 -38.70 -5.97
C ASP A 52 15.46 -39.08 -7.40
N THR A 53 14.49 -39.33 -8.25
CA THR A 53 14.70 -39.75 -9.64
C THR A 53 14.52 -38.54 -10.57
N VAL A 54 15.43 -38.37 -11.52
CA VAL A 54 15.34 -37.32 -12.55
C VAL A 54 14.14 -37.59 -13.44
N LYS A 55 13.28 -36.60 -13.56
CA LYS A 55 12.04 -36.64 -14.35
C LYS A 55 12.12 -35.63 -15.49
N ARG A 56 11.41 -35.90 -16.56
CA ARG A 56 11.20 -34.96 -17.65
C ARG A 56 9.76 -34.50 -17.68
N GLY A 57 9.54 -33.20 -17.74
CA GLY A 57 8.20 -32.64 -17.78
C GLY A 57 8.15 -31.17 -17.39
N PRO A 58 6.93 -30.66 -17.14
CA PRO A 58 6.76 -29.28 -16.72
C PRO A 58 7.27 -29.09 -15.28
N MET A 59 8.13 -28.09 -15.07
CA MET A 59 8.60 -27.67 -13.75
C MET A 59 8.07 -26.29 -13.45
N LEU A 60 7.31 -26.17 -12.36
CA LEU A 60 6.87 -24.87 -11.86
C LEU A 60 7.95 -24.27 -10.99
N ARG A 61 8.47 -23.12 -11.41
CA ARG A 61 9.45 -22.37 -10.65
C ARG A 61 8.76 -21.50 -9.63
N GLN A 62 9.04 -21.72 -8.37
CA GLN A 62 8.40 -21.06 -7.23
C GLN A 62 9.43 -20.48 -6.29
N VAL A 63 9.08 -19.38 -5.66
CA VAL A 63 9.86 -18.82 -4.54
C VAL A 63 8.98 -18.77 -3.29
N ARG A 64 9.61 -18.97 -2.14
CA ARG A 64 8.94 -18.93 -0.84
C ARG A 64 9.36 -17.68 -0.09
N GLY A 65 8.39 -17.01 0.53
CA GLY A 65 8.58 -15.91 1.45
C GLY A 65 7.85 -16.17 2.76
N LEU A 66 8.44 -15.74 3.85
CA LEU A 66 7.79 -15.69 5.16
C LEU A 66 7.27 -14.28 5.37
N GLY A 67 6.11 -14.14 5.99
CA GLY A 67 5.54 -12.82 6.20
C GLY A 67 4.41 -12.80 7.20
N SER A 68 3.61 -11.75 7.12
CA SER A 68 2.41 -11.60 7.94
C SER A 68 1.26 -11.00 7.14
N LEU A 69 0.05 -11.26 7.58
CA LEU A 69 -1.12 -10.57 7.07
C LEU A 69 -1.15 -9.16 7.64
N ILE A 70 -1.19 -8.18 6.76
CA ILE A 70 -1.37 -6.78 7.15
C ILE A 70 -2.64 -6.23 6.51
N PRO A 71 -3.30 -5.27 7.16
CA PRO A 71 -4.43 -4.58 6.55
C PRO A 71 -3.98 -3.79 5.33
N SER A 72 -4.74 -3.84 4.24
CA SER A 72 -4.51 -2.99 3.09
C SER A 72 -4.58 -1.51 3.50
N GLN A 73 -3.67 -0.69 2.97
CA GLN A 73 -3.62 0.75 3.29
C GLN A 73 -4.93 1.47 2.93
N GLU A 74 -5.60 1.05 1.86
CA GLU A 74 -6.88 1.60 1.42
C GLU A 74 -8.00 1.38 2.44
N PHE A 75 -7.92 0.31 3.23
CA PHE A 75 -8.91 -0.12 4.22
C PHE A 75 -8.43 0.10 5.67
N THR A 76 -7.42 0.94 5.83
CA THR A 76 -6.86 1.36 7.11
C THR A 76 -7.07 2.85 7.29
N ARG A 77 -7.70 3.25 8.41
CA ARG A 77 -7.82 4.65 8.78
C ARG A 77 -7.03 4.95 10.04
N GLN A 78 -6.06 5.81 9.89
CA GLN A 78 -5.36 6.43 11.01
C GLN A 78 -6.10 7.72 11.37
N ILE A 79 -6.36 7.93 12.64
CA ILE A 79 -7.12 9.07 13.15
C ILE A 79 -6.17 9.91 14.01
N PRO A 80 -5.60 11.00 13.46
CA PRO A 80 -4.79 11.93 14.23
C PRO A 80 -5.65 12.93 15.00
N ALA A 81 -5.11 13.54 16.03
CA ALA A 81 -5.70 14.70 16.69
C ALA A 81 -5.66 15.90 15.73
N GLU A 82 -6.81 16.55 15.53
CA GLU A 82 -6.92 17.77 14.72
C GLU A 82 -6.66 19.03 15.55
N THR A 83 -6.92 18.96 16.85
CA THR A 83 -6.77 20.06 17.79
C THR A 83 -6.04 19.60 19.04
N GLU A 84 -5.40 20.53 19.73
CA GLU A 84 -4.87 20.33 21.07
C GLU A 84 -6.02 20.09 22.05
N ALA A 85 -5.92 19.02 22.86
CA ALA A 85 -6.96 18.68 23.83
C ALA A 85 -6.46 17.69 24.89
N THR A 86 -7.24 17.51 25.95
CA THR A 86 -7.04 16.50 26.98
C THR A 86 -8.08 15.39 26.85
N ILE A 87 -7.66 14.14 26.94
CA ILE A 87 -8.56 12.98 26.86
C ILE A 87 -9.37 12.88 28.15
N VAL A 88 -10.68 12.97 28.01
CA VAL A 88 -11.61 12.87 29.14
C VAL A 88 -12.10 11.45 29.34
N ARG A 89 -12.45 10.78 28.25
CA ARG A 89 -13.06 9.47 28.30
C ARG A 89 -12.76 8.63 27.05
N ILE A 90 -12.42 7.36 27.25
CA ILE A 90 -12.30 6.36 26.21
C ILE A 90 -13.55 5.51 26.22
N LEU A 91 -14.28 5.47 25.10
CA LEU A 91 -15.58 4.78 24.97
C LEU A 91 -15.44 3.40 24.32
N LYS A 92 -14.42 3.20 23.50
CA LYS A 92 -14.13 1.95 22.81
C LYS A 92 -12.68 1.53 23.04
N LEU A 93 -12.48 0.23 23.30
CA LEU A 93 -11.16 -0.36 23.50
C LEU A 93 -10.70 -1.09 22.22
N PRO A 94 -9.40 -1.28 22.02
CA PRO A 94 -8.87 -2.14 20.97
C PRO A 94 -9.56 -3.51 20.93
N GLY A 95 -9.85 -4.01 19.71
CA GLY A 95 -10.65 -5.23 19.48
C GLY A 95 -12.15 -5.00 19.30
N SER A 96 -12.66 -3.78 19.56
CA SER A 96 -14.09 -3.46 19.38
C SER A 96 -14.44 -3.27 17.91
N GLN A 97 -15.58 -3.80 17.45
CA GLN A 97 -16.19 -3.45 16.19
C GLN A 97 -16.78 -2.04 16.24
N VAL A 98 -16.57 -1.26 15.20
CA VAL A 98 -16.97 0.14 15.11
C VAL A 98 -17.61 0.44 13.75
N LYS A 99 -18.54 1.40 13.73
CA LYS A 99 -19.15 1.96 12.53
C LYS A 99 -18.62 3.39 12.32
N PRO A 100 -18.77 3.99 11.13
CA PRO A 100 -18.24 5.32 10.83
C PRO A 100 -18.56 6.38 11.88
N ASP A 101 -19.80 6.38 12.42
CA ASP A 101 -20.27 7.36 13.41
C ASP A 101 -19.95 6.99 14.86
N THR A 102 -19.35 5.83 15.10
CA THR A 102 -19.02 5.38 16.46
C THR A 102 -17.99 6.31 17.08
N ILE A 103 -18.29 6.90 18.23
CA ILE A 103 -17.36 7.70 19.00
C ILE A 103 -16.40 6.76 19.73
N LEU A 104 -15.10 6.92 19.52
CA LEU A 104 -14.04 6.14 20.11
C LEU A 104 -13.62 6.68 21.47
N LEU A 105 -13.40 8.01 21.49
CA LEU A 105 -13.00 8.74 22.69
C LEU A 105 -13.52 10.18 22.65
N GLU A 106 -13.58 10.81 23.80
CA GLU A 106 -13.96 12.20 23.97
C GLU A 106 -12.78 12.96 24.60
N MET A 107 -12.53 14.12 24.01
CA MET A 107 -11.51 15.07 24.45
C MET A 107 -12.19 16.36 24.92
N SER A 108 -11.52 17.16 25.71
CA SER A 108 -11.95 18.50 26.12
C SER A 108 -10.84 19.51 25.90
N ASN A 109 -11.24 20.64 25.38
CA ASN A 109 -10.44 21.85 25.32
C ASN A 109 -11.35 23.07 25.53
N PRO A 110 -11.35 23.68 26.74
CA PRO A 110 -12.21 24.83 27.05
C PRO A 110 -12.04 26.02 26.09
N GLN A 111 -10.83 26.20 25.54
CA GLN A 111 -10.55 27.30 24.60
C GLN A 111 -11.24 27.06 23.25
N VAL A 112 -11.25 25.81 22.75
CA VAL A 112 -11.96 25.42 21.51
C VAL A 112 -13.47 25.55 21.70
N GLU A 113 -13.99 25.10 22.86
CA GLU A 113 -15.41 25.22 23.21
C GLU A 113 -15.85 26.68 23.26
N GLN A 114 -15.08 27.54 23.98
CA GLN A 114 -15.35 28.97 24.05
C GLN A 114 -15.27 29.63 22.67
N ALA A 115 -14.25 29.36 21.89
CA ALA A 115 -14.07 29.93 20.55
C ALA A 115 -15.23 29.55 19.59
N ALA A 116 -15.79 28.35 19.69
CA ALA A 116 -16.94 27.93 18.91
C ALA A 116 -18.24 28.70 19.33
N VAL A 117 -18.43 28.89 20.64
CA VAL A 117 -19.58 29.69 21.15
C VAL A 117 -19.45 31.14 20.70
N ASP A 118 -18.27 31.75 20.83
CA ASP A 118 -18.02 33.14 20.42
C ASP A 118 -18.23 33.34 18.92
N ALA A 119 -17.73 32.46 18.09
CA ALA A 119 -17.93 32.54 16.64
C ALA A 119 -19.40 32.37 16.23
N LYS A 120 -20.15 31.53 16.93
CA LYS A 120 -21.61 31.37 16.71
C LYS A 120 -22.39 32.62 17.12
N LEU A 121 -22.01 33.27 18.21
CA LEU A 121 -22.61 34.55 18.63
C LEU A 121 -22.28 35.67 17.64
N GLN A 122 -21.05 35.74 17.13
CA GLN A 122 -20.66 36.68 16.08
C GLN A 122 -21.46 36.48 14.79
N LEU A 123 -21.67 35.24 14.34
CA LEU A 123 -22.51 34.93 13.19
C LEU A 123 -23.94 35.46 13.41
N LYS A 124 -24.54 35.16 14.56
CA LYS A 124 -25.89 35.60 14.88
C LYS A 124 -25.99 37.14 14.91
N ALA A 125 -24.99 37.84 15.40
CA ALA A 125 -24.94 39.31 15.39
C ALA A 125 -24.85 39.86 13.95
N ALA A 126 -23.98 39.29 13.10
CA ALA A 126 -23.86 39.70 11.70
C ALA A 126 -25.14 39.43 10.87
N GLU A 127 -25.83 38.33 11.12
CA GLU A 127 -27.13 38.02 10.50
C GLU A 127 -28.21 39.01 10.95
N ALA A 128 -28.24 39.39 12.22
CA ALA A 128 -29.20 40.39 12.73
C ALA A 128 -28.94 41.79 12.14
N GLU A 129 -27.67 42.18 11.99
CA GLU A 129 -27.25 43.43 11.34
C GLU A 129 -27.67 43.47 9.87
N TYR A 130 -27.44 42.38 9.13
CA TYR A 130 -27.89 42.22 7.75
C TYR A 130 -29.42 42.40 7.62
N GLN A 131 -30.20 41.78 8.50
CA GLN A 131 -31.67 41.90 8.49
C GLN A 131 -32.12 43.33 8.82
N SER A 132 -31.47 43.98 9.79
CA SER A 132 -31.77 45.39 10.14
C SER A 132 -31.49 46.33 8.97
N LEU A 133 -30.31 46.18 8.33
CA LEU A 133 -29.93 46.96 7.14
C LEU A 133 -30.95 46.74 6.01
N ARG A 134 -31.32 45.48 5.74
CA ARG A 134 -32.29 45.12 4.70
C ARG A 134 -33.62 45.86 4.91
N VAL A 135 -34.15 45.81 6.12
CA VAL A 135 -35.42 46.49 6.45
C VAL A 135 -35.32 48.00 6.27
N THR A 136 -34.20 48.61 6.71
CA THR A 136 -33.94 50.05 6.58
C THR A 136 -33.89 50.47 5.11
N LEU A 137 -33.09 49.74 4.29
CA LEU A 137 -32.95 50.05 2.87
C LEU A 137 -34.27 49.84 2.10
N GLN A 138 -35.04 48.80 2.45
CA GLN A 138 -36.34 48.56 1.85
C GLN A 138 -37.34 49.66 2.19
N SER A 139 -37.36 50.17 3.44
CA SER A 139 -38.17 51.30 3.86
C SER A 139 -37.80 52.58 3.10
N ASN A 140 -36.51 52.87 2.96
CA ASN A 140 -36.02 54.03 2.19
C ASN A 140 -36.42 53.94 0.72
N LEU A 141 -36.32 52.77 0.10
CA LEU A 141 -36.73 52.56 -1.30
C LEU A 141 -38.27 52.80 -1.46
N MET A 142 -39.08 52.35 -0.49
CA MET A 142 -40.52 52.58 -0.54
C MET A 142 -40.90 54.07 -0.42
N ASN A 143 -40.18 54.81 0.41
CA ASN A 143 -40.37 56.23 0.53
C ASN A 143 -40.06 56.99 -0.77
N GLN A 144 -38.96 56.57 -1.42
CA GLN A 144 -38.56 57.13 -2.71
C GLN A 144 -39.54 56.78 -3.83
N LYS A 145 -40.04 55.55 -3.87
CA LYS A 145 -41.04 55.12 -4.84
C LYS A 145 -42.36 55.93 -4.66
N ALA A 146 -42.75 56.24 -3.42
CA ALA A 146 -43.89 57.08 -3.14
C ALA A 146 -43.68 58.51 -3.69
N GLY A 147 -42.50 59.10 -3.51
CA GLY A 147 -42.11 60.37 -4.09
C GLY A 147 -42.17 60.39 -5.62
N ALA A 148 -41.59 59.38 -6.25
CA ALA A 148 -41.61 59.23 -7.71
C ALA A 148 -43.04 59.05 -8.26
N ALA A 149 -43.89 58.33 -7.57
CA ALA A 149 -45.34 58.20 -7.94
C ALA A 149 -46.07 59.53 -7.96
N THR A 150 -45.74 60.43 -7.03
CA THR A 150 -46.30 61.79 -7.02
C THR A 150 -45.89 62.58 -8.25
N VAL A 151 -44.55 62.55 -8.58
CA VAL A 151 -44.03 63.26 -9.77
C VAL A 151 -44.59 62.66 -11.07
N ASN A 152 -44.77 61.35 -11.15
CA ASN A 152 -45.42 60.72 -12.31
C ASN A 152 -46.92 61.12 -12.45
N SER A 153 -47.65 61.30 -11.36
CA SER A 153 -49.01 61.76 -11.38
C SER A 153 -49.09 63.19 -11.90
N ASP A 154 -48.19 64.08 -11.40
CA ASP A 154 -48.14 65.49 -11.85
C ASP A 154 -47.78 65.56 -13.33
N TYR A 155 -46.81 64.74 -13.79
CA TYR A 155 -46.48 64.66 -15.19
C TYR A 155 -47.62 64.19 -16.07
N THR A 156 -48.36 63.17 -15.67
CA THR A 156 -49.47 62.62 -16.44
C THR A 156 -50.58 63.64 -16.56
N GLN A 157 -50.85 64.39 -15.49
CA GLN A 157 -51.88 65.49 -15.49
C GLN A 157 -51.47 66.65 -16.42
N ALA A 158 -50.19 67.09 -16.32
CA ALA A 158 -49.72 68.19 -17.14
C ALA A 158 -49.66 67.81 -18.63
N LYS A 159 -49.29 66.62 -18.97
CA LYS A 159 -49.31 66.07 -20.32
C LYS A 159 -50.73 66.05 -20.90
N LEU A 160 -51.67 65.52 -20.17
CA LEU A 160 -53.05 65.49 -20.60
C LEU A 160 -53.62 66.92 -20.83
N GLN A 161 -53.25 67.91 -19.96
CA GLN A 161 -53.61 69.29 -20.14
C GLN A 161 -53.01 69.92 -21.41
N ALA A 162 -51.70 69.68 -21.65
CA ALA A 162 -50.97 70.14 -22.84
C ALA A 162 -51.54 69.55 -24.15
N ASP A 163 -51.91 68.26 -24.15
CA ASP A 163 -52.51 67.58 -25.28
C ASP A 163 -53.95 68.12 -25.56
N THR A 164 -54.75 68.43 -24.54
CA THR A 164 -56.04 69.03 -24.63
C THR A 164 -55.96 70.51 -25.17
N ASP A 165 -55.02 71.28 -24.57
CA ASP A 165 -54.81 72.67 -24.99
C ASP A 165 -54.26 72.72 -26.44
N LYS A 166 -53.50 71.79 -26.87
CA LYS A 166 -53.04 71.65 -28.28
C LYS A 166 -54.26 71.46 -29.20
N ALA A 167 -55.16 70.54 -28.91
CA ALA A 167 -56.33 70.29 -29.73
C ALA A 167 -57.27 71.54 -29.78
N LEU A 168 -57.42 72.24 -28.67
CA LEU A 168 -58.24 73.52 -28.60
C LEU A 168 -57.52 74.66 -29.38
N TYR A 169 -56.23 74.78 -29.35
CA TYR A 169 -55.46 75.75 -30.13
C TYR A 169 -55.55 75.47 -31.63
N ASP A 170 -55.41 74.21 -32.08
CA ASP A 170 -55.58 73.79 -33.47
C ASP A 170 -57.00 74.10 -34.00
N LEU A 171 -58.00 74.14 -33.13
CA LEU A 171 -59.37 74.57 -33.44
C LEU A 171 -59.62 76.12 -33.31
N GLY A 172 -58.60 76.90 -32.93
CA GLY A 172 -58.68 78.35 -32.77
C GLY A 172 -59.41 78.81 -31.53
N VAL A 173 -59.68 77.98 -30.55
CA VAL A 173 -60.47 78.24 -29.32
C VAL A 173 -59.66 78.93 -28.24
N ILE A 174 -58.37 78.67 -28.11
CA ILE A 174 -57.48 79.27 -27.11
C ILE A 174 -56.29 80.03 -27.75
N SER A 175 -55.70 80.94 -26.95
CA SER A 175 -54.55 81.69 -27.39
C SER A 175 -53.24 80.83 -27.50
N GLY A 176 -52.34 81.13 -28.45
CA GLY A 176 -51.06 80.46 -28.57
C GLY A 176 -50.18 80.61 -27.34
N LEU A 177 -50.40 81.66 -26.49
CA LEU A 177 -49.68 81.79 -25.21
C LEU A 177 -50.14 80.75 -24.18
N ALA A 178 -51.43 80.46 -24.11
CA ALA A 178 -51.98 79.47 -23.20
C ALA A 178 -51.45 78.05 -23.51
N TYR A 179 -51.51 77.65 -24.80
CA TYR A 179 -50.91 76.37 -25.25
C TYR A 179 -49.44 76.34 -24.97
N LYS A 180 -48.66 77.42 -25.26
CA LYS A 180 -47.23 77.45 -25.01
C LYS A 180 -46.89 77.28 -23.54
N ASN A 181 -47.71 77.85 -22.62
CA ASN A 181 -47.52 77.69 -21.19
C ASN A 181 -47.75 76.25 -20.72
N SER A 182 -48.85 75.61 -21.16
CA SER A 182 -49.15 74.20 -20.76
C SER A 182 -48.14 73.25 -21.37
N LYS A 183 -47.70 73.50 -22.61
CA LYS A 183 -46.61 72.68 -23.21
C LYS A 183 -45.32 72.82 -22.43
N SER A 184 -44.85 74.03 -22.11
CA SER A 184 -43.63 74.28 -21.35
C SER A 184 -43.68 73.54 -19.97
N LYS A 185 -44.88 73.57 -19.31
CA LYS A 185 -45.09 72.86 -18.05
C LYS A 185 -45.03 71.37 -18.22
N SER A 186 -45.61 70.81 -19.31
CA SER A 186 -45.54 69.38 -19.63
C SER A 186 -44.06 68.95 -19.94
N ASP A 187 -43.32 69.76 -20.71
CA ASP A 187 -41.92 69.48 -21.03
C ASP A 187 -41.04 69.50 -19.74
N GLU A 188 -41.23 70.45 -18.85
CA GLU A 188 -40.60 70.54 -17.51
C GLU A 188 -40.82 69.24 -16.71
N LEU A 189 -42.10 68.85 -16.56
CA LEU A 189 -42.47 67.68 -15.78
C LEU A 189 -42.07 66.38 -16.43
N THR A 190 -42.00 66.32 -17.79
CA THR A 190 -41.39 65.17 -18.53
C THR A 190 -39.94 64.94 -18.11
N THR A 191 -39.17 66.03 -18.13
CA THR A 191 -37.77 65.97 -17.73
C THR A 191 -37.59 65.57 -16.27
N ARG A 192 -38.47 66.17 -15.39
CA ARG A 192 -38.41 65.81 -13.97
C ARG A 192 -38.76 64.35 -13.69
N ASN A 193 -39.78 63.80 -14.37
CA ASN A 193 -40.18 62.43 -14.25
C ASN A 193 -39.07 61.48 -14.69
N SER A 194 -38.39 61.75 -15.86
CA SER A 194 -37.27 60.93 -16.35
C SER A 194 -36.09 60.96 -15.37
N ILE A 195 -35.76 62.10 -14.76
CA ILE A 195 -34.72 62.20 -13.73
C ILE A 195 -35.07 61.39 -12.48
N GLU A 196 -36.33 61.41 -12.07
CA GLU A 196 -36.74 60.64 -10.90
C GLU A 196 -36.75 59.13 -11.15
N ASP A 197 -37.12 58.68 -12.34
CA ASP A 197 -37.01 57.30 -12.78
C ASP A 197 -35.55 56.81 -12.79
N GLU A 198 -34.63 57.61 -13.37
CA GLU A 198 -33.20 57.31 -13.36
C GLU A 198 -32.62 57.25 -11.94
N ARG A 199 -33.09 58.19 -11.08
CA ARG A 199 -32.67 58.20 -9.66
C ARG A 199 -33.13 56.96 -8.90
N LEU A 200 -34.34 56.45 -9.19
CA LEU A 200 -34.82 55.18 -8.62
C LEU A 200 -33.97 54.01 -9.07
N ASP A 201 -33.61 53.92 -10.36
CA ASP A 201 -32.76 52.82 -10.89
C ASP A 201 -31.37 52.85 -10.24
N ILE A 202 -30.74 54.04 -10.17
CA ILE A 202 -29.43 54.17 -9.50
C ILE A 202 -29.52 53.77 -8.03
N ASN A 203 -30.56 54.19 -7.34
CA ASN A 203 -30.73 53.90 -5.93
C ASN A 203 -30.98 52.39 -5.68
N GLN A 204 -31.76 51.74 -6.54
CA GLN A 204 -31.98 50.32 -6.48
C GLN A 204 -30.66 49.54 -6.64
N LYS A 205 -29.84 49.91 -7.63
CA LYS A 205 -28.49 49.32 -7.83
C LYS A 205 -27.56 49.57 -6.65
N ALA A 206 -27.62 50.76 -6.04
CA ALA A 206 -26.84 51.06 -4.84
C ALA A 206 -27.27 50.19 -3.64
N ILE A 207 -28.58 49.96 -3.46
CA ILE A 207 -29.11 49.07 -2.43
C ILE A 207 -28.68 47.63 -2.66
N GLU A 208 -28.77 47.13 -3.90
CA GLU A 208 -28.28 45.77 -4.26
C GLU A 208 -26.79 45.59 -3.94
N THR A 209 -25.96 46.58 -4.29
CA THR A 209 -24.54 46.58 -4.00
C THR A 209 -24.25 46.56 -2.50
N GLN A 210 -24.95 47.41 -1.74
CA GLN A 210 -24.79 47.50 -0.29
C GLN A 210 -25.25 46.21 0.41
N MET A 211 -26.34 45.60 -0.06
CA MET A 211 -26.83 44.32 0.45
C MET A 211 -25.82 43.18 0.13
N ALA A 212 -25.26 43.15 -1.09
CA ALA A 212 -24.26 42.19 -1.48
C ALA A 212 -22.96 42.29 -0.61
N GLN A 213 -22.53 43.53 -0.32
CA GLN A 213 -21.40 43.77 0.58
C GLN A 213 -21.66 43.23 1.99
N GLN A 214 -22.83 43.50 2.56
CA GLN A 214 -23.18 43.02 3.90
C GLN A 214 -23.39 41.51 3.93
N GLN A 215 -23.95 40.92 2.85
CA GLN A 215 -24.04 39.46 2.71
C GLN A 215 -22.66 38.80 2.70
N ALA A 216 -21.70 39.36 1.97
CA ALA A 216 -20.33 38.86 1.94
C ALA A 216 -19.71 38.85 3.36
N LYS A 217 -20.02 39.86 4.18
CA LYS A 217 -19.59 39.92 5.59
C LYS A 217 -20.21 38.80 6.43
N VAL A 218 -21.49 38.52 6.24
CA VAL A 218 -22.19 37.40 6.91
C VAL A 218 -21.54 36.07 6.50
N ASP A 219 -21.21 35.88 5.21
CA ASP A 219 -20.64 34.64 4.70
C ASP A 219 -19.20 34.44 5.19
N GLU A 220 -18.41 35.50 5.35
CA GLU A 220 -17.10 35.47 6.01
C GLU A 220 -17.20 34.92 7.45
N VAL A 221 -18.10 35.55 8.26
CA VAL A 221 -18.29 35.15 9.65
C VAL A 221 -18.91 33.76 9.77
N ARG A 222 -19.79 33.38 8.84
CA ARG A 222 -20.35 32.00 8.77
C ARG A 222 -19.27 30.95 8.50
N THR A 223 -18.35 31.25 7.60
CA THR A 223 -17.22 30.35 7.31
C THR A 223 -16.33 30.17 8.54
N LEU A 224 -16.06 31.25 9.25
CA LEU A 224 -15.28 31.19 10.50
C LEU A 224 -16.01 30.37 11.58
N ALA A 225 -17.31 30.59 11.75
CA ALA A 225 -18.12 29.84 12.71
C ALA A 225 -18.16 28.35 12.38
N GLY A 226 -18.31 27.99 11.10
CA GLY A 226 -18.25 26.60 10.64
C GLY A 226 -16.90 25.93 10.88
N LEU A 227 -15.79 26.67 10.73
CA LEU A 227 -14.46 26.17 11.07
C LEU A 227 -14.33 25.87 12.58
N LYS A 228 -14.82 26.79 13.43
CA LYS A 228 -14.77 26.60 14.89
C LYS A 228 -15.66 25.46 15.37
N GLU A 229 -16.81 25.28 14.73
CA GLU A 229 -17.73 24.17 15.02
C GLU A 229 -17.09 22.81 14.64
N LYS A 230 -16.41 22.71 13.48
CA LYS A 230 -15.65 21.50 13.10
C LYS A 230 -14.54 21.19 14.11
N GLN A 231 -13.82 22.21 14.60
CA GLN A 231 -12.82 22.03 15.65
C GLN A 231 -13.44 21.50 16.96
N LEU A 232 -14.63 21.95 17.31
CA LEU A 232 -15.38 21.46 18.46
C LEU A 232 -15.87 20.02 18.25
N GLU A 233 -16.36 19.69 17.06
CA GLU A 233 -16.76 18.32 16.71
C GLU A 233 -15.58 17.34 16.73
N ALA A 234 -14.38 17.78 16.34
CA ALA A 234 -13.16 16.99 16.38
C ALA A 234 -12.74 16.56 17.79
N LEU A 235 -13.27 17.20 18.84
CA LEU A 235 -13.10 16.74 20.22
C LEU A 235 -13.83 15.41 20.49
N ARG A 236 -14.80 15.05 19.68
CA ARG A 236 -15.49 13.74 19.70
C ARG A 236 -14.95 12.87 18.57
N VAL A 237 -13.93 12.12 18.86
CA VAL A 237 -13.20 11.33 17.86
C VAL A 237 -14.07 10.16 17.39
N ARG A 238 -14.39 10.13 16.09
CA ARG A 238 -15.19 9.08 15.45
C ARG A 238 -14.30 8.12 14.65
N ALA A 239 -14.76 6.90 14.47
CA ALA A 239 -14.04 5.87 13.69
C ALA A 239 -13.88 6.26 12.21
N GLY A 240 -14.90 6.88 11.61
CA GLY A 240 -14.88 7.36 10.23
C GLY A 240 -14.96 6.27 9.15
N ILE A 241 -14.73 5.00 9.48
CA ILE A 241 -14.96 3.81 8.64
C ILE A 241 -15.58 2.70 9.48
N GLU A 242 -16.22 1.75 8.82
CA GLU A 242 -16.63 0.49 9.45
C GLU A 242 -15.44 -0.45 9.57
N GLY A 243 -15.29 -1.10 10.74
CA GLY A 243 -14.16 -2.01 10.93
C GLY A 243 -13.91 -2.35 12.39
N VAL A 244 -12.68 -2.70 12.71
CA VAL A 244 -12.20 -3.02 14.06
C VAL A 244 -11.18 -1.98 14.50
N LEU A 245 -11.33 -1.48 15.71
CA LEU A 245 -10.33 -0.63 16.37
C LEU A 245 -9.12 -1.50 16.74
N VAL A 246 -7.99 -1.28 16.08
CA VAL A 246 -6.77 -2.10 16.31
C VAL A 246 -5.89 -1.48 17.37
N ASP A 247 -5.69 -0.17 17.32
CA ASP A 247 -4.77 0.52 18.21
C ASP A 247 -5.38 1.82 18.76
N LEU A 248 -5.12 2.11 20.03
CA LEU A 248 -5.50 3.32 20.75
C LEU A 248 -4.46 3.55 21.87
N PRO A 249 -3.28 4.09 21.53
CA PRO A 249 -2.14 4.18 22.44
C PRO A 249 -2.24 5.37 23.39
N LEU A 250 -3.40 5.55 24.04
CA LEU A 250 -3.74 6.74 24.80
C LEU A 250 -4.32 6.39 26.18
N GLN A 251 -4.17 7.33 27.11
CA GLN A 251 -4.70 7.21 28.46
C GLN A 251 -5.61 8.41 28.81
N VAL A 252 -6.60 8.16 29.65
CA VAL A 252 -7.46 9.23 30.22
C VAL A 252 -6.59 10.21 31.02
N GLY A 253 -6.82 11.50 30.80
CA GLY A 253 -6.00 12.59 31.37
C GLY A 253 -4.77 12.96 30.55
N GLN A 254 -4.44 12.20 29.50
CA GLN A 254 -3.33 12.52 28.62
C GLN A 254 -3.65 13.75 27.77
N HIS A 255 -2.68 14.65 27.65
CA HIS A 255 -2.72 15.80 26.76
C HIS A 255 -2.18 15.39 25.37
N VAL A 256 -2.88 15.79 24.31
CA VAL A 256 -2.51 15.51 22.91
C VAL A 256 -2.41 16.79 22.11
N THR A 257 -1.46 16.83 21.20
CA THR A 257 -1.24 17.94 20.25
C THR A 257 -1.68 17.55 18.85
N PRO A 258 -1.96 18.50 17.96
CA PRO A 258 -2.31 18.21 16.56
C PRO A 258 -1.28 17.30 15.89
N GLY A 259 -1.77 16.28 15.16
CA GLY A 259 -0.94 15.28 14.53
C GLY A 259 -0.64 14.04 15.39
N THR A 260 -0.89 14.07 16.71
CA THR A 260 -0.77 12.88 17.57
C THR A 260 -1.74 11.80 17.11
N MET A 261 -1.25 10.56 16.92
CA MET A 261 -2.12 9.45 16.56
C MET A 261 -3.05 9.08 17.73
N LEU A 262 -4.35 9.16 17.49
CA LEU A 262 -5.37 8.83 18.49
C LEU A 262 -5.84 7.39 18.38
N ALA A 263 -6.09 6.93 17.17
CA ALA A 263 -6.63 5.59 16.93
C ALA A 263 -6.29 5.07 15.53
N LYS A 264 -6.28 3.74 15.38
CA LYS A 264 -6.17 3.05 14.10
C LYS A 264 -7.34 2.08 13.95
N VAL A 265 -8.15 2.30 12.93
CA VAL A 265 -9.29 1.44 12.58
C VAL A 265 -9.00 0.73 11.27
N VAL A 266 -9.35 -0.56 11.18
CA VAL A 266 -9.04 -1.43 10.06
C VAL A 266 -10.26 -2.25 9.68
N GLN A 267 -10.45 -2.51 8.39
CA GLN A 267 -11.43 -3.46 7.90
C GLN A 267 -10.77 -4.85 7.84
N PRO A 268 -11.21 -5.82 8.66
CA PRO A 268 -10.54 -7.12 8.77
C PRO A 268 -10.69 -8.01 7.52
N ASP A 269 -11.67 -7.73 6.66
CA ASP A 269 -11.96 -8.53 5.47
C ASP A 269 -11.01 -8.22 4.28
N HIS A 270 -10.18 -7.18 4.41
CA HIS A 270 -9.28 -6.70 3.36
C HIS A 270 -7.81 -6.76 3.81
N LEU A 271 -7.33 -8.00 3.97
CA LEU A 271 -5.93 -8.26 4.33
C LEU A 271 -5.10 -8.51 3.06
N ILE A 272 -3.85 -8.10 3.13
CA ILE A 272 -2.81 -8.47 2.16
C ILE A 272 -1.70 -9.23 2.90
N ALA A 273 -1.03 -10.13 2.20
CA ALA A 273 0.13 -10.81 2.75
C ALA A 273 1.39 -10.02 2.38
N GLU A 274 2.08 -9.49 3.38
CA GLU A 274 3.39 -8.88 3.21
C GLU A 274 4.45 -9.96 3.40
N LEU A 275 5.07 -10.38 2.29
CA LEU A 275 6.04 -11.47 2.25
C LEU A 275 7.47 -10.91 2.15
N LYS A 276 8.38 -11.45 2.93
CA LYS A 276 9.82 -11.18 2.85
C LYS A 276 10.50 -12.29 2.08
N ILE A 277 11.03 -11.98 0.92
CA ILE A 277 11.69 -12.91 0.02
C ILE A 277 13.19 -12.58 -0.03
N ALA A 278 14.04 -13.58 0.00
CA ALA A 278 15.49 -13.38 -0.12
C ALA A 278 15.82 -12.62 -1.43
N GLU A 279 16.70 -11.63 -1.37
CA GLU A 279 17.09 -10.79 -2.51
C GLU A 279 17.46 -11.60 -3.75
N THR A 280 18.20 -12.68 -3.55
CA THR A 280 18.65 -13.58 -4.65
C THR A 280 17.50 -14.24 -5.40
N GLN A 281 16.34 -14.44 -4.73
CA GLN A 281 15.15 -15.07 -5.29
C GLN A 281 14.12 -14.03 -5.76
N ALA A 282 14.16 -12.83 -5.20
CA ALA A 282 13.21 -11.76 -5.49
C ALA A 282 13.40 -11.11 -6.87
N ARG A 283 14.55 -11.32 -7.52
CA ARG A 283 14.90 -10.69 -8.81
C ARG A 283 13.90 -10.98 -9.93
N ASP A 284 13.29 -12.15 -9.89
CA ASP A 284 12.38 -12.61 -10.93
C ASP A 284 10.90 -12.46 -10.53
N VAL A 285 10.63 -11.90 -9.36
CA VAL A 285 9.26 -11.63 -8.90
C VAL A 285 8.71 -10.41 -9.63
N GLN A 286 7.54 -10.55 -10.23
CA GLN A 286 6.87 -9.50 -10.99
C GLN A 286 5.44 -9.29 -10.49
N ILE A 287 4.97 -8.06 -10.64
CA ILE A 287 3.58 -7.71 -10.36
C ILE A 287 2.65 -8.50 -11.29
N GLY A 288 1.57 -9.04 -10.74
CA GLY A 288 0.59 -9.86 -11.45
C GLY A 288 0.83 -11.37 -11.37
N GLN A 289 1.95 -11.83 -10.83
CA GLN A 289 2.20 -13.25 -10.63
C GLN A 289 1.25 -13.86 -9.59
N PRO A 290 0.76 -15.08 -9.81
CA PRO A 290 -0.06 -15.79 -8.84
C PRO A 290 0.77 -16.21 -7.63
N ALA A 291 0.12 -16.20 -6.47
CA ALA A 291 0.71 -16.61 -5.21
C ALA A 291 -0.27 -17.44 -4.40
N LEU A 292 0.25 -18.35 -3.60
CA LEU A 292 -0.49 -19.11 -2.61
C LEU A 292 0.04 -18.76 -1.23
N VAL A 293 -0.86 -18.33 -0.35
CA VAL A 293 -0.53 -17.93 1.03
C VAL A 293 -1.13 -18.94 1.99
N ASP A 294 -0.29 -19.59 2.77
CA ASP A 294 -0.67 -20.51 3.82
C ASP A 294 -0.69 -19.79 5.18
N THR A 295 -1.84 -19.78 5.81
CA THR A 295 -2.08 -19.17 7.13
C THR A 295 -1.96 -20.16 8.27
N HIS A 296 -1.50 -21.39 8.03
CA HIS A 296 -1.46 -22.54 8.95
C HIS A 296 -2.86 -23.06 9.38
N ASN A 297 -3.92 -22.33 9.01
CA ASN A 297 -5.32 -22.71 9.21
C ASN A 297 -6.08 -22.87 7.89
N GLY A 298 -5.37 -22.76 6.77
CA GLY A 298 -5.89 -22.85 5.41
C GLY A 298 -5.08 -22.00 4.44
N THR A 299 -5.25 -22.26 3.17
CA THR A 299 -4.55 -21.57 2.09
C THR A 299 -5.46 -20.56 1.41
N ALA A 300 -4.92 -19.40 1.06
CA ALA A 300 -5.59 -18.37 0.28
C ALA A 300 -4.80 -18.11 -1.02
N SER A 301 -5.48 -18.06 -2.13
CA SER A 301 -4.88 -17.63 -3.40
C SER A 301 -4.73 -16.12 -3.42
N GLY A 302 -3.71 -15.63 -4.08
CA GLY A 302 -3.45 -14.20 -4.20
C GLY A 302 -2.70 -13.85 -5.47
N THR A 303 -2.47 -12.57 -5.64
CA THR A 303 -1.71 -12.01 -6.76
C THR A 303 -0.74 -10.97 -6.22
N VAL A 304 0.49 -10.97 -6.72
CA VAL A 304 1.50 -9.97 -6.39
C VAL A 304 1.05 -8.61 -6.89
N THR A 305 0.93 -7.64 -5.99
CA THR A 305 0.50 -6.26 -6.32
C THR A 305 1.62 -5.25 -6.20
N ARG A 306 2.60 -5.50 -5.34
CA ARG A 306 3.74 -4.61 -5.13
C ARG A 306 4.99 -5.41 -4.83
N VAL A 307 6.11 -4.96 -5.39
CA VAL A 307 7.46 -5.43 -5.05
C VAL A 307 8.24 -4.20 -4.60
N ASP A 308 8.73 -4.20 -3.37
CA ASP A 308 9.50 -3.08 -2.84
C ASP A 308 10.87 -3.03 -3.53
N PRO A 309 11.27 -1.89 -4.11
CA PRO A 309 12.60 -1.75 -4.72
C PRO A 309 13.75 -1.75 -3.70
N ALA A 310 13.45 -1.55 -2.42
CA ALA A 310 14.45 -1.48 -1.35
C ALA A 310 14.71 -2.87 -0.76
N VAL A 311 15.99 -3.21 -0.63
CA VAL A 311 16.43 -4.42 0.08
C VAL A 311 16.64 -4.08 1.56
N GLN A 312 15.95 -4.78 2.45
CA GLN A 312 16.08 -4.63 3.89
C GLN A 312 16.53 -5.95 4.52
N ASN A 313 17.67 -5.93 5.21
CA ASN A 313 18.25 -7.14 5.85
C ASN A 313 18.40 -8.34 4.90
N GLY A 314 18.76 -8.11 3.63
CA GLY A 314 18.92 -9.16 2.62
C GLY A 314 17.60 -9.74 2.07
N THR A 315 16.48 -9.09 2.36
CA THR A 315 15.16 -9.48 1.84
C THR A 315 14.48 -8.32 1.12
N VAL A 316 13.63 -8.66 0.16
CA VAL A 316 12.72 -7.74 -0.55
C VAL A 316 11.31 -8.00 -0.04
N THR A 317 10.58 -6.93 0.24
CA THR A 317 9.17 -7.00 0.65
C THR A 317 8.28 -7.09 -0.58
N VAL A 318 7.38 -8.05 -0.59
CA VAL A 318 6.42 -8.29 -1.67
C VAL A 318 5.01 -8.36 -1.09
N ASP A 319 4.12 -7.51 -1.59
CA ASP A 319 2.72 -7.50 -1.18
C ASP A 319 1.90 -8.38 -2.12
N VAL A 320 1.17 -9.29 -1.53
CA VAL A 320 0.24 -10.20 -2.22
C VAL A 320 -1.18 -9.87 -1.79
N LYS A 321 -1.99 -9.42 -2.74
CA LYS A 321 -3.43 -9.21 -2.54
C LYS A 321 -4.13 -10.56 -2.58
N LEU A 322 -4.80 -10.90 -1.49
CA LEU A 322 -5.55 -12.15 -1.38
C LEU A 322 -6.84 -12.07 -2.19
N THR A 323 -7.15 -13.15 -2.87
CA THR A 323 -8.37 -13.30 -3.70
C THR A 323 -9.21 -14.44 -3.16
N GLY A 324 -10.52 -14.19 -2.96
CA GLY A 324 -11.43 -15.17 -2.38
C GLY A 324 -11.67 -15.00 -0.88
N GLU A 325 -12.32 -15.99 -0.29
CA GLU A 325 -12.61 -15.99 1.15
C GLU A 325 -11.33 -16.21 1.98
N LEU A 326 -11.13 -15.38 2.99
CA LEU A 326 -10.03 -15.55 3.93
C LEU A 326 -10.25 -16.80 4.78
N PRO A 327 -9.21 -17.59 5.04
CA PRO A 327 -9.30 -18.73 5.96
C PRO A 327 -9.79 -18.30 7.35
N LYS A 328 -10.52 -19.20 8.03
CA LYS A 328 -11.01 -18.95 9.38
C LYS A 328 -9.87 -18.60 10.32
N GLY A 329 -10.01 -17.49 11.04
CA GLY A 329 -8.98 -17.01 11.96
C GLY A 329 -7.92 -16.09 11.34
N ALA A 330 -8.05 -15.73 10.06
CA ALA A 330 -7.23 -14.68 9.46
C ALA A 330 -7.45 -13.37 10.23
N ARG A 331 -6.35 -12.74 10.65
CA ARG A 331 -6.36 -11.48 11.41
C ARG A 331 -5.06 -10.71 11.13
N PRO A 332 -5.04 -9.40 11.35
CA PRO A 332 -3.81 -8.63 11.28
C PRO A 332 -2.68 -9.25 12.10
N ASP A 333 -1.46 -9.14 11.62
CA ASP A 333 -0.22 -9.65 12.22
C ASP A 333 -0.12 -11.18 12.34
N LEU A 334 -1.04 -11.96 11.73
CA LEU A 334 -0.90 -13.40 11.61
C LEU A 334 0.27 -13.74 10.69
N SER A 335 1.22 -14.55 11.21
CA SER A 335 2.32 -15.05 10.40
C SER A 335 1.84 -16.01 9.32
N VAL A 336 2.39 -15.87 8.12
CA VAL A 336 2.01 -16.66 6.95
C VAL A 336 3.22 -17.09 6.14
N ASP A 337 3.06 -18.20 5.44
CA ASP A 337 4.00 -18.68 4.44
C ASP A 337 3.44 -18.40 3.03
N GLY A 338 4.16 -17.63 2.23
CA GLY A 338 3.76 -17.35 0.84
C GLY A 338 4.62 -18.10 -0.17
N THR A 339 3.99 -18.64 -1.19
CA THR A 339 4.67 -19.21 -2.36
C THR A 339 4.21 -18.46 -3.60
N ILE A 340 5.15 -17.90 -4.36
CA ILE A 340 4.87 -17.14 -5.58
C ILE A 340 5.32 -17.98 -6.78
N ASP A 341 4.44 -18.14 -7.75
CA ASP A 341 4.73 -18.82 -9.01
C ASP A 341 5.41 -17.85 -9.98
N LEU A 342 6.69 -18.07 -10.28
CA LEU A 342 7.46 -17.21 -11.16
C LEU A 342 7.20 -17.51 -12.63
N GLU A 343 7.44 -18.76 -13.01
CA GLU A 343 7.32 -19.24 -14.40
C GLU A 343 7.10 -20.75 -14.45
N LYS A 344 6.54 -21.22 -15.54
CA LYS A 344 6.39 -22.62 -15.85
C LYS A 344 7.35 -22.99 -16.97
N LEU A 345 8.27 -23.90 -16.71
CA LEU A 345 9.16 -24.49 -17.72
C LEU A 345 8.48 -25.75 -18.27
N ASP A 346 8.12 -25.77 -19.54
CA ASP A 346 7.18 -26.80 -20.05
C ASP A 346 7.82 -28.17 -20.28
N ASP A 347 9.09 -28.27 -20.68
CA ASP A 347 9.75 -29.55 -20.95
C ASP A 347 11.22 -29.51 -20.55
N VAL A 348 11.49 -29.75 -19.27
CA VAL A 348 12.84 -29.76 -18.72
C VAL A 348 13.12 -31.03 -17.93
N LEU A 349 14.40 -31.43 -17.86
CA LEU A 349 14.84 -32.41 -16.88
C LEU A 349 14.94 -31.73 -15.52
N TYR A 350 14.35 -32.33 -14.51
CA TYR A 350 14.41 -31.82 -13.15
C TYR A 350 14.46 -32.95 -12.13
N VAL A 351 14.95 -32.62 -10.96
CA VAL A 351 15.02 -33.53 -9.81
C VAL A 351 14.70 -32.75 -8.54
N GLY A 352 14.38 -33.40 -7.46
CA GLY A 352 14.21 -32.77 -6.16
C GLY A 352 15.41 -31.87 -5.82
N ARG A 353 15.15 -30.78 -5.10
CA ARG A 353 16.20 -29.80 -4.77
C ARG A 353 17.21 -30.41 -3.79
N PRO A 354 18.50 -30.48 -4.13
CA PRO A 354 19.53 -30.98 -3.22
C PRO A 354 19.73 -30.00 -2.05
N ALA A 355 20.22 -30.52 -0.93
CA ALA A 355 20.48 -29.72 0.28
C ALA A 355 21.54 -28.62 0.07
N PHE A 356 22.36 -28.73 -1.00
CA PHE A 356 23.41 -27.78 -1.35
C PHE A 356 23.40 -27.48 -2.86
N GLY A 357 24.05 -26.39 -3.24
CA GLY A 357 24.16 -25.96 -4.64
C GLY A 357 23.38 -24.68 -4.93
N GLN A 358 23.94 -23.85 -5.78
CA GLN A 358 23.34 -22.61 -6.24
C GLN A 358 22.73 -22.79 -7.64
N GLU A 359 21.79 -21.96 -8.00
CA GLU A 359 21.25 -21.90 -9.36
C GLU A 359 22.34 -21.60 -10.38
N ASN A 360 22.21 -22.17 -11.58
CA ASN A 360 23.12 -21.95 -12.71
C ASN A 360 24.59 -22.29 -12.39
N SER A 361 24.83 -23.29 -11.55
CA SER A 361 26.16 -23.75 -11.15
C SER A 361 26.38 -25.21 -11.55
N THR A 362 27.62 -25.68 -11.39
CA THR A 362 27.96 -27.10 -11.51
C THR A 362 28.15 -27.65 -10.10
N ILE A 363 27.34 -28.63 -9.74
CA ILE A 363 27.38 -29.31 -8.45
C ILE A 363 27.77 -30.79 -8.67
N SER A 364 28.33 -31.42 -7.66
CA SER A 364 28.60 -32.86 -7.71
C SER A 364 27.51 -33.62 -6.96
N LEU A 365 26.78 -34.47 -7.64
CA LEU A 365 25.77 -35.35 -7.03
C LEU A 365 26.25 -36.81 -7.12
N PHE A 366 25.80 -37.64 -6.18
CA PHE A 366 25.99 -39.08 -6.24
C PHE A 366 24.82 -39.74 -6.96
N LYS A 367 25.12 -40.29 -8.16
CA LYS A 367 24.17 -41.07 -8.94
C LYS A 367 24.19 -42.52 -8.48
N LEU A 368 23.06 -43.10 -8.16
CA LEU A 368 22.93 -44.48 -7.76
C LEU A 368 23.26 -45.42 -8.94
N ASP A 369 23.95 -46.48 -8.64
CA ASP A 369 24.14 -47.60 -9.57
C ASP A 369 22.79 -48.33 -9.83
N SER A 370 22.70 -49.06 -10.93
CA SER A 370 21.52 -49.83 -11.29
C SER A 370 21.14 -50.92 -10.28
N ASP A 371 22.09 -51.40 -9.48
CA ASP A 371 21.90 -52.38 -8.41
C ASP A 371 21.44 -51.75 -7.07
N GLY A 372 21.48 -50.43 -6.96
CA GLY A 372 21.14 -49.64 -5.77
C GLY A 372 22.07 -49.84 -4.57
N LYS A 373 23.21 -50.55 -4.73
CA LYS A 373 24.18 -50.84 -3.66
C LYS A 373 25.35 -49.87 -3.62
N GLY A 374 25.47 -49.00 -4.60
CA GLY A 374 26.52 -48.00 -4.67
C GLY A 374 26.05 -46.76 -5.37
N ALA A 375 26.84 -45.69 -5.24
CA ALA A 375 26.59 -44.45 -5.97
C ALA A 375 27.93 -43.85 -6.42
N VAL A 376 27.91 -43.28 -7.63
CA VAL A 376 29.09 -42.70 -8.29
C VAL A 376 28.89 -41.17 -8.35
N ARG A 377 29.93 -40.43 -8.04
CA ARG A 377 29.94 -38.98 -8.09
C ARG A 377 29.96 -38.50 -9.54
N VAL A 378 28.98 -37.68 -9.89
CA VAL A 378 28.80 -37.13 -11.24
C VAL A 378 28.71 -35.59 -11.15
N PRO A 379 29.49 -34.84 -11.94
CA PRO A 379 29.32 -33.42 -12.07
C PRO A 379 28.02 -33.15 -12.84
N VAL A 380 27.14 -32.37 -12.25
CA VAL A 380 25.82 -32.02 -12.79
C VAL A 380 25.72 -30.51 -12.92
N LYS A 381 25.50 -30.05 -14.14
CA LYS A 381 25.20 -28.63 -14.38
C LYS A 381 23.70 -28.39 -14.13
N VAL A 382 23.41 -27.65 -13.09
CA VAL A 382 22.05 -27.31 -12.71
C VAL A 382 21.67 -25.93 -13.26
N GLY A 383 20.40 -25.77 -13.55
CA GLY A 383 19.82 -24.55 -14.04
C GLY A 383 19.03 -23.81 -12.97
N ARG A 384 17.79 -23.45 -13.32
CA ARG A 384 16.85 -22.74 -12.45
C ARG A 384 16.35 -23.63 -11.31
N ALA A 385 16.27 -23.05 -10.13
CA ALA A 385 15.75 -23.75 -8.95
C ALA A 385 14.34 -23.27 -8.58
N SER A 386 13.56 -24.18 -8.03
CA SER A 386 12.29 -23.96 -7.39
C SER A 386 12.40 -24.25 -5.90
N VAL A 387 11.31 -24.10 -5.14
CA VAL A 387 11.27 -24.46 -3.71
C VAL A 387 11.67 -25.92 -3.51
N ASN A 388 11.10 -26.83 -4.30
CA ASN A 388 11.22 -28.30 -4.10
C ASN A 388 11.98 -29.01 -5.21
N ALA A 389 12.38 -28.36 -6.30
CA ALA A 389 13.00 -28.96 -7.46
C ALA A 389 14.10 -28.06 -8.05
N ILE A 390 15.03 -28.69 -8.80
CA ILE A 390 16.06 -27.99 -9.55
C ILE A 390 16.14 -28.56 -10.97
N GLN A 391 16.28 -27.67 -11.96
CA GLN A 391 16.48 -28.04 -13.35
C GLN A 391 17.85 -28.66 -13.54
N VAL A 392 17.92 -29.75 -14.30
CA VAL A 392 19.15 -30.38 -14.74
C VAL A 392 19.41 -30.02 -16.20
N ILE A 393 20.56 -29.39 -16.48
CA ILE A 393 20.97 -29.01 -17.85
C ILE A 393 21.83 -30.08 -18.47
N GLU A 394 22.82 -30.56 -17.74
CA GLU A 394 23.83 -31.55 -18.20
C GLU A 394 24.25 -32.49 -17.07
N GLY A 395 24.68 -33.71 -17.39
CA GLY A 395 25.28 -34.65 -16.44
C GLY A 395 24.36 -35.77 -15.98
N LEU A 396 23.05 -35.67 -16.18
CA LEU A 396 22.08 -36.72 -15.83
C LEU A 396 21.07 -36.93 -16.95
N HIS A 397 20.45 -38.12 -16.98
CA HIS A 397 19.41 -38.52 -17.91
C HIS A 397 18.09 -38.80 -17.17
N GLU A 398 17.01 -38.80 -17.90
CA GLU A 398 15.72 -39.21 -17.36
C GLU A 398 15.78 -40.64 -16.80
N GLY A 399 15.26 -40.83 -15.60
CA GLY A 399 15.29 -42.11 -14.90
C GLY A 399 16.51 -42.31 -13.99
N ASP A 400 17.54 -41.46 -14.06
CA ASP A 400 18.67 -41.51 -13.13
C ASP A 400 18.23 -41.17 -11.71
N THR A 401 18.64 -41.95 -10.74
CA THR A 401 18.36 -41.66 -9.32
C THR A 401 19.60 -41.04 -8.67
N VAL A 402 19.44 -39.93 -8.00
CA VAL A 402 20.56 -39.19 -7.36
C VAL A 402 20.26 -38.90 -5.89
N ILE A 403 21.35 -38.80 -5.12
CA ILE A 403 21.29 -38.46 -3.70
C ILE A 403 21.23 -36.95 -3.55
N LEU A 404 20.25 -36.48 -2.79
CA LEU A 404 19.94 -35.05 -2.54
C LEU A 404 20.39 -34.55 -1.18
N SER A 405 20.62 -35.47 -0.23
CA SER A 405 21.11 -35.14 1.11
C SER A 405 22.56 -34.62 1.07
N ASP A 406 22.97 -33.90 2.10
CA ASP A 406 24.29 -33.35 2.25
C ASP A 406 25.36 -34.49 2.37
N MET A 407 26.19 -34.64 1.34
CA MET A 407 27.25 -35.64 1.26
C MET A 407 28.63 -34.99 1.38
N SER A 408 28.77 -33.79 1.91
CA SER A 408 30.03 -33.03 2.03
C SER A 408 31.14 -33.82 2.79
N ARG A 409 30.79 -34.73 3.69
CA ARG A 409 31.73 -35.63 4.36
C ARG A 409 32.43 -36.57 3.38
N ASN A 410 31.84 -36.83 2.23
CA ASN A 410 32.31 -37.79 1.23
C ASN A 410 32.80 -37.11 -0.06
N ASP A 411 33.02 -35.78 -0.02
CA ASP A 411 33.42 -34.97 -1.17
C ASP A 411 34.78 -35.40 -1.80
N ASN A 412 35.62 -36.10 -1.06
CA ASN A 412 36.90 -36.58 -1.53
C ASN A 412 36.82 -37.98 -2.15
N THR A 413 35.65 -38.59 -2.30
CA THR A 413 35.47 -39.93 -2.84
C THR A 413 34.65 -39.93 -4.11
N ASP A 414 35.10 -40.67 -5.11
CA ASP A 414 34.41 -40.81 -6.40
C ASP A 414 33.23 -41.79 -6.32
N ARG A 415 33.21 -42.65 -5.32
CA ARG A 415 32.21 -43.69 -5.15
C ARG A 415 31.92 -43.96 -3.68
N ILE A 416 30.69 -44.21 -3.34
CA ILE A 416 30.20 -44.62 -2.02
C ILE A 416 29.44 -45.95 -2.14
N ARG A 417 29.38 -46.69 -1.06
CA ARG A 417 28.58 -47.89 -0.92
C ARG A 417 27.40 -47.62 0.03
N LEU A 418 26.27 -48.11 -0.34
CA LEU A 418 25.04 -47.98 0.47
C LEU A 418 24.76 -49.33 1.16
N ASP A 419 24.62 -49.32 2.46
CA ASP A 419 24.26 -50.48 3.28
C ASP A 419 22.82 -50.35 3.80
#